data_d2f5481f0e652191b5d774c9b21f677e
#
_entry.id   d2f5481f0e652191b5d774c9b21f677e
#
_cell.length_a   1.000
_cell.length_b   1.000
_cell.length_c   1.000
_cell.angle_alpha   90.00
_cell.angle_beta   90.00
_cell.angle_gamma   90.00
#
_symmetry.space_group_name_H-M   'P 1'
#
loop_
_entity.id
_entity.type
_entity.pdbx_description
1 polymer ?
#
loop_
_entity_poly.entity_id
_entity_poly.type
_entity_poly.pdbx_seq_one_letter_code
_entity_poly.pdbx_strand_id
1 'polypeptide(L)'
;MSERKGMLGDPREDVQLDHRGAADADRRDDAVFKALANPTRRRILDLLRREPTTTGEVCDSFPELDRTTVLQHIRVLERAELLTGRKVGKTRRLALAPLPIKRIHDRWIGEYTRAAVSLLADLEDPGV
;
A
#
# COMPACT_ATOMS: atom_id res chain seq x y z
N MET A 1 -20.32 -38.96 -18.64
CA MET A 1 -19.40 -38.21 -19.51
C MET A 1 -19.52 -36.71 -19.37
N SER A 2 -20.72 -36.17 -19.26
CA SER A 2 -20.93 -34.75 -18.95
C SER A 2 -20.39 -34.37 -17.56
N GLU A 3 -20.34 -35.33 -16.66
CA GLU A 3 -19.79 -35.13 -15.31
C GLU A 3 -18.32 -34.80 -15.29
N ARG A 4 -17.54 -35.36 -16.22
CA ARG A 4 -16.12 -35.05 -16.31
C ARG A 4 -15.83 -33.63 -16.74
N LYS A 5 -16.66 -33.07 -17.60
CA LYS A 5 -16.55 -31.67 -18.00
C LYS A 5 -16.82 -30.72 -16.84
N GLY A 6 -17.82 -31.07 -16.00
CA GLY A 6 -18.13 -30.31 -14.80
C GLY A 6 -17.03 -30.36 -13.75
N MET A 7 -16.35 -31.51 -13.61
CA MET A 7 -15.29 -31.69 -12.64
C MET A 7 -13.98 -30.99 -13.04
N LEU A 8 -13.72 -30.92 -14.33
CA LEU A 8 -12.48 -30.31 -14.84
C LEU A 8 -12.60 -28.80 -15.01
N GLY A 9 -13.83 -28.28 -14.96
CA GLY A 9 -14.07 -26.87 -15.22
C GLY A 9 -13.81 -26.47 -16.66
N ASP A 10 -14.34 -25.33 -17.06
CA ASP A 10 -14.06 -24.71 -18.33
C ASP A 10 -12.80 -23.83 -18.15
N PRO A 11 -11.74 -24.03 -18.96
CA PRO A 11 -10.57 -23.16 -18.89
C PRO A 11 -10.89 -21.68 -18.99
N ARG A 12 -11.99 -21.34 -19.66
CA ARG A 12 -12.45 -19.96 -19.77
C ARG A 12 -12.94 -19.40 -18.46
N GLU A 13 -13.59 -20.23 -17.64
CA GLU A 13 -14.05 -19.82 -16.32
C GLU A 13 -12.87 -19.55 -15.39
N ASP A 14 -11.86 -20.40 -15.41
CA ASP A 14 -10.64 -20.20 -14.62
C ASP A 14 -9.92 -18.92 -15.01
N VAL A 15 -9.82 -18.65 -16.31
CA VAL A 15 -9.22 -17.41 -16.83
C VAL A 15 -10.03 -16.20 -16.40
N GLN A 16 -11.36 -16.27 -16.38
CA GLN A 16 -12.21 -15.18 -15.92
C GLN A 16 -12.06 -14.90 -14.44
N LEU A 17 -11.93 -15.93 -13.60
CA LEU A 17 -11.72 -15.79 -12.17
C LEU A 17 -10.36 -15.14 -11.90
N ASP A 18 -9.32 -15.59 -12.56
CA ASP A 18 -7.98 -14.98 -12.48
C ASP A 18 -8.00 -13.53 -12.93
N HIS A 19 -8.78 -13.24 -13.97
CA HIS A 19 -8.93 -11.88 -14.49
C HIS A 19 -9.61 -10.95 -13.47
N ARG A 20 -10.63 -11.42 -12.77
CA ARG A 20 -11.32 -10.66 -11.72
C ARG A 20 -10.39 -10.38 -10.55
N GLY A 21 -9.65 -11.38 -10.10
CA GLY A 21 -8.67 -11.22 -9.03
C GLY A 21 -7.58 -10.24 -9.40
N ALA A 22 -7.07 -10.31 -10.63
CA ALA A 22 -6.08 -9.37 -11.14
C ALA A 22 -6.63 -7.96 -11.23
N ALA A 23 -7.87 -7.79 -11.71
CA ALA A 23 -8.50 -6.47 -11.80
C ALA A 23 -8.73 -5.85 -10.44
N ASP A 24 -9.13 -6.63 -9.44
CA ASP A 24 -9.31 -6.15 -8.06
C ASP A 24 -7.96 -5.75 -7.44
N ALA A 25 -6.93 -6.56 -7.66
CA ALA A 25 -5.58 -6.25 -7.21
C ALA A 25 -5.07 -4.97 -7.86
N ASP A 26 -5.29 -4.79 -9.14
CA ASP A 26 -4.88 -3.59 -9.87
C ASP A 26 -5.59 -2.34 -9.34
N ARG A 27 -6.88 -2.43 -9.03
CA ARG A 27 -7.61 -1.30 -8.43
C ARG A 27 -7.06 -0.92 -7.06
N ARG A 28 -6.73 -1.90 -6.23
CA ARG A 28 -6.11 -1.63 -4.92
C ARG A 28 -4.75 -0.98 -5.07
N ASP A 29 -3.93 -1.48 -5.99
CA ASP A 29 -2.62 -0.92 -6.26
C ASP A 29 -2.73 0.49 -6.82
N ASP A 30 -3.67 0.75 -7.74
CA ASP A 30 -3.92 2.08 -8.27
C ASP A 30 -4.29 3.07 -7.18
N ALA A 31 -5.13 2.66 -6.23
CA ALA A 31 -5.50 3.52 -5.09
C ALA A 31 -4.27 3.86 -4.25
N VAL A 32 -3.37 2.91 -4.04
CA VAL A 32 -2.11 3.14 -3.30
C VAL A 32 -1.22 4.10 -4.08
N PHE A 33 -1.02 3.89 -5.38
CA PHE A 33 -0.19 4.77 -6.20
C PHE A 33 -0.74 6.20 -6.25
N LYS A 34 -2.06 6.35 -6.39
CA LYS A 34 -2.70 7.67 -6.36
C LYS A 34 -2.50 8.36 -5.02
N ALA A 35 -2.67 7.62 -3.93
CA ALA A 35 -2.45 8.17 -2.59
C ALA A 35 -1.00 8.62 -2.41
N LEU A 36 -0.04 7.85 -2.90
CA LEU A 36 1.39 8.15 -2.80
C LEU A 36 1.85 9.25 -3.77
N ALA A 37 1.06 9.59 -4.77
CA ALA A 37 1.43 10.58 -5.78
C ALA A 37 1.38 12.03 -5.30
N ASN A 38 1.09 12.27 -4.04
CA ASN A 38 1.01 13.60 -3.46
C ASN A 38 2.05 13.77 -2.35
N PRO A 39 2.87 14.83 -2.36
CA PRO A 39 3.94 15.00 -1.38
C PRO A 39 3.42 15.20 0.05
N THR A 40 2.30 15.89 0.24
CA THR A 40 1.72 16.06 1.57
C THR A 40 1.30 14.72 2.15
N ARG A 41 0.67 13.86 1.35
CA ARG A 41 0.28 12.52 1.80
C ARG A 41 1.49 11.66 2.17
N ARG A 42 2.57 11.74 1.40
CA ARG A 42 3.81 11.04 1.75
C ARG A 42 4.39 11.53 3.07
N ARG A 43 4.35 12.84 3.33
CA ARG A 43 4.80 13.42 4.61
C ARG A 43 3.95 12.97 5.78
N ILE A 44 2.64 12.85 5.58
CA ILE A 44 1.74 12.30 6.61
C ILE A 44 2.16 10.86 6.95
N LEU A 45 2.43 10.04 5.95
CA LEU A 45 2.90 8.67 6.17
C LEU A 45 4.26 8.66 6.88
N ASP A 46 5.14 9.58 6.58
CA ASP A 46 6.42 9.71 7.28
C ASP A 46 6.24 10.00 8.76
N LEU A 47 5.29 10.86 9.11
CA LEU A 47 4.95 11.12 10.51
C LEU A 47 4.45 9.87 11.20
N LEU A 48 3.53 9.14 10.56
CA LEU A 48 2.95 7.93 11.12
C LEU A 48 3.94 6.77 11.20
N ARG A 49 4.93 6.76 10.32
CA ARG A 49 6.00 5.76 10.37
C ARG A 49 6.83 5.85 11.64
N ARG A 50 6.99 7.04 12.16
CA ARG A 50 7.74 7.27 13.40
C ARG A 50 6.97 6.77 14.61
N GLU A 51 5.71 7.19 14.71
CA GLU A 51 4.83 6.78 15.79
C GLU A 51 3.38 7.08 15.43
N PRO A 52 2.41 6.35 16.01
CA PRO A 52 1.00 6.71 15.88
C PRO A 52 0.77 8.11 16.44
N THR A 53 -0.11 8.85 15.80
CA THR A 53 -0.39 10.24 16.17
C THR A 53 -1.88 10.54 16.02
N THR A 54 -2.34 11.66 16.53
CA THR A 54 -3.74 12.06 16.41
C THR A 54 -3.97 12.88 15.15
N THR A 55 -5.23 12.93 14.70
CA THR A 55 -5.63 13.79 13.58
C THR A 55 -5.24 15.24 13.83
N GLY A 56 -5.45 15.72 15.07
CA GLY A 56 -5.08 17.09 15.45
C GLY A 56 -3.58 17.35 15.31
N GLU A 57 -2.76 16.43 15.78
CA GLU A 57 -1.29 16.54 15.67
C GLU A 57 -0.83 16.56 14.21
N VAL A 58 -1.46 15.76 13.37
CA VAL A 58 -1.18 15.78 11.93
C VAL A 58 -1.52 17.14 11.33
N CYS A 59 -2.69 17.70 11.68
CA CYS A 59 -3.08 19.04 11.22
C CYS A 59 -2.09 20.09 11.67
N ASP A 60 -1.64 20.02 12.92
CA ASP A 60 -0.67 20.97 13.49
C ASP A 60 0.70 20.89 12.79
N SER A 61 1.03 19.75 12.23
CA SER A 61 2.28 19.55 11.48
C SER A 61 2.28 20.25 10.12
N PHE A 62 1.13 20.70 9.63
CA PHE A 62 0.98 21.38 8.34
C PHE A 62 0.27 22.73 8.52
N PRO A 63 0.92 23.69 9.21
CA PRO A 63 0.28 24.99 9.48
C PRO A 63 -0.01 25.81 8.23
N GLU A 64 0.64 25.53 7.11
CA GLU A 64 0.42 26.15 5.82
C GLU A 64 -0.85 25.66 5.11
N LEU A 65 -1.46 24.57 5.58
CA LEU A 65 -2.67 23.99 4.99
C LEU A 65 -3.84 24.18 5.96
N ASP A 66 -5.02 24.36 5.41
CA ASP A 66 -6.21 24.37 6.25
C ASP A 66 -6.54 22.95 6.73
N ARG A 67 -7.29 22.88 7.82
CA ARG A 67 -7.64 21.60 8.44
C ARG A 67 -8.43 20.71 7.48
N THR A 68 -9.33 21.27 6.70
CA THR A 68 -10.16 20.53 5.75
C THR A 68 -9.30 19.82 4.71
N THR A 69 -8.28 20.49 4.19
CA THR A 69 -7.34 19.92 3.22
C THR A 69 -6.55 18.76 3.82
N VAL A 70 -6.04 18.93 5.04
CA VAL A 70 -5.31 17.86 5.72
C VAL A 70 -6.22 16.65 5.94
N LEU A 71 -7.46 16.88 6.39
CA LEU A 71 -8.43 15.80 6.61
C LEU A 71 -8.77 15.06 5.32
N GLN A 72 -8.84 15.76 4.18
CA GLN A 72 -9.05 15.13 2.87
C GLN A 72 -7.89 14.20 2.50
N HIS A 73 -6.67 14.62 2.75
CA HIS A 73 -5.49 13.79 2.52
C HIS A 73 -5.49 12.54 3.40
N ILE A 74 -5.87 12.69 4.66
CA ILE A 74 -6.00 11.56 5.58
C ILE A 74 -7.05 10.56 5.06
N ARG A 75 -8.19 11.03 4.58
CA ARG A 75 -9.22 10.16 4.00
C ARG A 75 -8.75 9.41 2.78
N VAL A 76 -8.00 10.05 1.90
CA VAL A 76 -7.42 9.39 0.73
C VAL A 76 -6.49 8.25 1.15
N LEU A 77 -5.63 8.50 2.13
CA LEU A 77 -4.73 7.49 2.67
C LEU A 77 -5.49 6.33 3.35
N GLU A 78 -6.55 6.65 4.07
CA GLU A 78 -7.40 5.65 4.71
C GLU A 78 -8.10 4.75 3.69
N ARG A 79 -8.66 5.33 2.64
CA ARG A 79 -9.33 4.58 1.56
C ARG A 79 -8.36 3.67 0.82
N ALA A 80 -7.11 4.09 0.69
CA ALA A 80 -6.05 3.27 0.11
C ALA A 80 -5.50 2.23 1.10
N GLU A 81 -6.04 2.19 2.32
CA GLU A 81 -5.62 1.27 3.38
C GLU A 81 -4.16 1.47 3.82
N LEU A 82 -3.63 2.67 3.63
CA LEU A 82 -2.26 3.04 4.02
C LEU A 82 -2.17 3.51 5.45
N LEU A 83 -3.28 3.89 6.05
CA LEU A 83 -3.37 4.19 7.47
C LEU A 83 -4.70 3.69 8.02
N THR A 84 -4.70 3.45 9.34
CA THR A 84 -5.90 3.11 10.08
C THR A 84 -6.19 4.22 11.07
N GLY A 85 -7.48 4.49 11.30
CA GLY A 85 -7.93 5.46 12.29
C GLY A 85 -8.76 4.78 13.34
N ARG A 86 -8.51 5.12 14.61
CA ARG A 86 -9.23 4.57 15.75
C ARG A 86 -9.64 5.70 16.68
N LYS A 87 -10.92 5.75 17.04
CA LYS A 87 -11.41 6.72 17.99
C LYS A 87 -11.03 6.32 19.41
N VAL A 88 -10.37 7.23 20.14
CA VAL A 88 -10.00 7.08 21.54
C VAL A 88 -10.48 8.31 22.27
N GLY A 89 -11.58 8.18 23.02
CA GLY A 89 -12.22 9.33 23.64
C GLY A 89 -12.74 10.31 22.59
N LYS A 90 -12.33 11.56 22.67
CA LYS A 90 -12.69 12.59 21.69
C LYS A 90 -11.69 12.75 20.55
N THR A 91 -10.60 12.00 20.58
CA THR A 91 -9.56 12.07 19.56
C THR A 91 -9.60 10.87 18.66
N ARG A 92 -9.04 11.03 17.46
CA ARG A 92 -8.86 9.95 16.52
C ARG A 92 -7.38 9.69 16.35
N ARG A 93 -6.93 8.49 16.71
CA ARG A 93 -5.55 8.08 16.57
C ARG A 93 -5.34 7.40 15.22
N LEU A 94 -4.28 7.80 14.56
CA LEU A 94 -3.91 7.29 13.24
C LEU A 94 -2.62 6.49 13.37
N ALA A 95 -2.57 5.38 12.66
CA ALA A 95 -1.38 4.53 12.61
C ALA A 95 -1.11 4.12 11.17
N LEU A 96 0.16 3.97 10.83
CA LEU A 96 0.57 3.47 9.52
C LEU A 96 0.11 2.02 9.35
N ALA A 97 -0.43 1.72 8.18
CA ALA A 97 -0.76 0.36 7.75
C ALA A 97 0.14 -0.01 6.56
N PRO A 98 1.28 -0.66 6.80
CA PRO A 98 2.30 -0.84 5.75
C PRO A 98 2.01 -1.96 4.75
N LEU A 99 0.99 -2.80 4.99
CA LEU A 99 0.73 -3.98 4.19
C LEU A 99 0.52 -3.71 2.69
N PRO A 100 -0.22 -2.67 2.27
CA PRO A 100 -0.36 -2.38 0.84
C PRO A 100 0.96 -2.04 0.16
N ILE A 101 1.84 -1.31 0.85
CA ILE A 101 3.18 -0.97 0.34
C ILE A 101 4.03 -2.23 0.25
N LYS A 102 3.97 -3.08 1.26
CA LYS A 102 4.68 -4.36 1.24
C LYS A 102 4.25 -5.24 0.07
N ARG A 103 2.95 -5.31 -0.22
CA ARG A 103 2.44 -6.08 -1.36
C ARG A 103 2.97 -5.57 -2.69
N ILE A 104 3.03 -4.25 -2.87
CA ILE A 104 3.61 -3.62 -4.06
C ILE A 104 5.10 -3.95 -4.15
N HIS A 105 5.83 -3.80 -3.06
CA HIS A 105 7.25 -4.14 -3.00
C HIS A 105 7.48 -5.60 -3.39
N ASP A 106 6.75 -6.52 -2.80
CA ASP A 106 6.90 -7.95 -3.07
C ASP A 106 6.57 -8.29 -4.53
N ARG A 107 5.59 -7.61 -5.11
CA ARG A 107 5.15 -7.88 -6.49
C ARG A 107 6.16 -7.39 -7.54
N TRP A 108 6.74 -6.20 -7.36
CA TRP A 108 7.55 -5.58 -8.42
C TRP A 108 9.00 -5.30 -8.04
N ILE A 109 9.32 -5.13 -6.78
CA ILE A 109 10.61 -4.62 -6.33
C ILE A 109 11.44 -5.69 -5.63
N GLY A 110 10.82 -6.56 -4.83
CA GLY A 110 11.51 -7.52 -3.98
C GLY A 110 12.52 -8.38 -4.72
N GLU A 111 12.17 -8.87 -5.90
CA GLU A 111 13.05 -9.68 -6.73
C GLU A 111 14.27 -8.87 -7.21
N TYR A 112 14.04 -7.65 -7.65
CA TYR A 112 15.11 -6.74 -8.08
C TYR A 112 16.03 -6.38 -6.91
N THR A 113 15.48 -6.18 -5.73
CA THR A 113 16.27 -5.88 -4.54
C THR A 113 17.19 -7.04 -4.19
N ARG A 114 16.68 -8.27 -4.25
CA ARG A 114 17.51 -9.46 -4.01
C ARG A 114 18.62 -9.60 -5.03
N ALA A 115 18.32 -9.37 -6.30
CA ALA A 115 19.30 -9.41 -7.36
C ALA A 115 20.37 -8.33 -7.18
N ALA A 116 19.97 -7.12 -6.80
CA ALA A 116 20.88 -6.02 -6.54
C ALA A 116 21.80 -6.30 -5.35
N VAL A 117 21.25 -6.84 -4.27
CA VAL A 117 22.04 -7.21 -3.08
C VAL A 117 23.04 -8.30 -3.43
N SER A 118 22.64 -9.32 -4.17
CA SER A 118 23.54 -10.39 -4.63
C SER A 118 24.67 -9.83 -5.49
N LEU A 119 24.35 -8.94 -6.41
CA LEU A 119 25.34 -8.29 -7.26
C LEU A 119 26.35 -7.46 -6.46
N LEU A 120 25.85 -6.71 -5.47
CA LEU A 120 26.73 -5.92 -4.60
C LEU A 120 27.63 -6.80 -3.75
N ALA A 121 27.14 -7.92 -3.26
CA ALA A 121 27.96 -8.88 -2.52
C ALA A 121 29.08 -9.43 -3.38
N ASP A 122 28.82 -9.74 -4.64
CA ASP A 122 29.84 -10.20 -5.59
C ASP A 122 30.91 -9.14 -5.85
N LEU A 123 30.51 -7.86 -5.87
CA LEU A 123 31.43 -6.77 -6.07
C LEU A 123 32.30 -6.50 -4.81
N GLU A 124 31.76 -6.75 -3.62
CA GLU A 124 32.50 -6.58 -2.37
C GLU A 124 33.55 -7.66 -2.13
N ASP A 125 33.42 -8.80 -2.78
CA ASP A 125 34.34 -9.92 -2.65
C ASP A 125 34.90 -10.32 -4.02
N PRO A 126 35.59 -9.40 -4.73
CA PRO A 126 35.92 -9.61 -6.13
C PRO A 126 37.16 -10.44 -6.37
N GLY A 127 37.81 -10.89 -5.39
CA GLY A 127 39.14 -11.45 -5.62
C GLY A 127 39.35 -12.83 -5.09
N VAL A 128 38.28 -13.43 -4.66
CA VAL A 128 38.41 -14.76 -4.11
C VAL A 128 38.10 -15.81 -5.17
#